data_3799d0dcf62c89310196cbf67ffef9b0
#
_entry.id   3799d0dcf62c89310196cbf67ffef9b0
#
_cell.length_a   1.000
_cell.length_b   1.000
_cell.length_c   1.000
_cell.angle_alpha   90.00
_cell.angle_beta   90.00
_cell.angle_gamma   90.00
#
_symmetry.space_group_name_H-M   'P 1'
#
loop_
_entity.id
_entity.type
_entity.pdbx_description
1 polymer ?
#
loop_
_entity_poly.entity_id
_entity_poly.type
_entity_poly.pdbx_seq_one_letter_code
_entity_poly.pdbx_strand_id
1 'polypeptide(L)'
;MARRADPLFDDVPDRPRPGAGEAKRPARLRRLFRRPFRGGAGASRAPDRSAAPPRRLRWRVARWALWGLLAVVLLYYPVGMALMHRIGDDTEMTAPAEKGASRAVAMAAALIRRETIDHAWTPNDPFIYPSWALDNLPNFQVGVRDALGRFAIEMADKIGRTRGSSVVDKDLEDAMGKLRYSP
;
A
#
# COMPACT_ATOMS: atom_id res chain seq x y z
N MET A 1 67.59 -17.49 -11.02
CA MET A 1 66.72 -16.51 -10.39
C MET A 1 66.39 -16.90 -9.00
N ALA A 2 66.99 -16.25 -8.01
CA ALA A 2 67.02 -16.64 -6.62
C ALA A 2 65.76 -16.14 -5.90
N ARG A 3 65.10 -17.05 -5.16
CA ARG A 3 64.06 -16.70 -4.20
C ARG A 3 64.72 -16.12 -2.95
N ARG A 4 64.41 -14.90 -2.63
CA ARG A 4 64.71 -14.23 -1.38
C ARG A 4 63.86 -14.87 -0.26
N ALA A 5 64.53 -15.37 0.78
CA ALA A 5 63.93 -15.79 2.03
C ALA A 5 63.64 -14.58 2.90
N ASP A 6 62.42 -14.52 3.47
CA ASP A 6 62.02 -13.53 4.48
C ASP A 6 62.45 -13.99 5.87
N PRO A 7 63.22 -13.19 6.64
CA PRO A 7 63.68 -13.55 7.95
C PRO A 7 62.84 -12.87 9.05
N LEU A 8 61.57 -13.22 9.20
CA LEU A 8 60.73 -12.57 10.24
C LEU A 8 59.89 -13.53 11.09
N PHE A 9 60.26 -14.82 11.18
CA PHE A 9 59.50 -15.77 12.02
C PHE A 9 60.36 -16.65 12.94
N ASP A 10 61.54 -16.18 13.36
CA ASP A 10 62.34 -16.84 14.39
C ASP A 10 62.45 -15.92 15.61
N ASP A 11 61.43 -15.90 16.48
CA ASP A 11 61.54 -15.59 17.89
C ASP A 11 60.18 -15.81 18.58
N VAL A 12 59.89 -17.06 18.90
CA VAL A 12 58.85 -17.42 19.87
C VAL A 12 59.52 -18.07 21.08
N PRO A 13 59.57 -17.36 22.21
CA PRO A 13 60.13 -17.93 23.43
C PRO A 13 59.23 -19.03 23.98
N ASP A 14 59.88 -20.15 24.25
CA ASP A 14 59.38 -21.39 24.86
C ASP A 14 58.68 -21.08 26.21
N ARG A 15 57.41 -21.39 26.34
CA ARG A 15 56.67 -21.29 27.60
C ARG A 15 56.85 -22.55 28.41
N PRO A 16 57.28 -22.47 29.68
CA PRO A 16 57.45 -23.61 30.54
C PRO A 16 56.11 -24.26 30.90
N ARG A 17 56.06 -25.60 30.81
CA ARG A 17 54.96 -26.43 31.25
C ARG A 17 54.82 -26.38 32.76
N PRO A 18 53.64 -26.19 33.36
CA PRO A 18 53.48 -26.32 34.79
C PRO A 18 53.48 -27.81 35.20
N GLY A 19 54.30 -28.09 36.17
CA GLY A 19 54.57 -29.40 36.73
C GLY A 19 53.36 -30.00 37.45
N ALA A 20 53.37 -31.34 37.43
CA ALA A 20 52.46 -32.17 38.21
C ALA A 20 52.72 -32.00 39.70
N GLY A 21 51.75 -31.32 40.36
CA GLY A 21 51.70 -31.29 41.83
C GLY A 21 50.63 -32.25 42.35
N GLU A 22 51.09 -33.34 42.90
CA GLU A 22 50.29 -34.22 43.74
C GLU A 22 49.76 -33.50 44.93
N ALA A 23 48.38 -33.29 45.00
CA ALA A 23 47.75 -32.83 46.19
C ALA A 23 46.74 -33.84 46.70
N LYS A 24 47.10 -34.38 47.87
CA LYS A 24 46.43 -35.30 48.78
C LYS A 24 44.93 -34.93 48.93
N ARG A 25 44.06 -35.92 48.74
CA ARG A 25 42.63 -35.87 49.06
C ARG A 25 42.46 -36.04 50.57
N PRO A 26 41.79 -35.14 51.29
CA PRO A 26 41.21 -35.44 52.58
C PRO A 26 39.84 -36.11 52.40
N ALA A 27 39.73 -37.31 52.94
CA ALA A 27 38.47 -38.01 53.18
C ALA A 27 37.65 -37.25 54.21
N ARG A 28 36.53 -36.65 53.76
CA ARG A 28 35.50 -36.16 54.69
C ARG A 28 34.14 -36.71 54.29
N LEU A 29 33.70 -37.68 55.14
CA LEU A 29 32.40 -37.89 55.72
C LEU A 29 31.21 -37.68 54.78
N ARG A 30 30.75 -38.80 54.28
CA ARG A 30 29.36 -39.02 53.90
C ARG A 30 28.47 -38.64 55.07
N ARG A 31 27.92 -37.44 55.09
CA ARG A 31 26.68 -37.15 55.87
C ARG A 31 25.52 -37.52 55.01
N LEU A 32 24.92 -38.64 55.31
CA LEU A 32 23.59 -39.05 54.94
C LEU A 32 22.59 -38.03 55.51
N PHE A 33 22.29 -36.99 54.74
CA PHE A 33 21.11 -36.20 54.96
C PHE A 33 19.95 -36.88 54.26
N ARG A 34 19.25 -37.73 55.00
CA ARG A 34 17.85 -38.06 54.73
C ARG A 34 17.05 -36.76 54.68
N ARG A 35 16.72 -36.32 53.50
CA ARG A 35 15.67 -35.34 53.33
C ARG A 35 14.35 -36.07 53.56
N PRO A 36 13.50 -35.62 54.50
CA PRO A 36 12.14 -36.11 54.58
C PRO A 36 11.39 -35.75 53.31
N PHE A 37 10.81 -36.74 52.67
CA PHE A 37 9.91 -36.61 51.56
C PHE A 37 8.64 -35.89 52.09
N ARG A 38 8.66 -34.59 52.10
CA ARG A 38 7.48 -33.77 52.36
C ARG A 38 6.67 -33.75 51.08
N GLY A 39 5.66 -34.62 51.02
CA GLY A 39 4.62 -34.59 50.01
C GLY A 39 3.95 -33.24 49.99
N GLY A 40 4.48 -32.33 49.22
CA GLY A 40 3.79 -31.10 48.86
C GLY A 40 2.94 -31.44 47.66
N ALA A 41 1.62 -31.50 47.88
CA ALA A 41 0.66 -31.49 46.79
C ALA A 41 1.02 -30.35 45.85
N GLY A 42 1.54 -30.71 44.69
CA GLY A 42 1.81 -29.77 43.62
C GLY A 42 0.48 -29.21 43.12
N ALA A 43 0.02 -28.14 43.77
CA ALA A 43 -0.94 -27.28 43.13
C ALA A 43 -0.28 -26.80 41.81
N SER A 44 -0.66 -27.41 40.74
CA SER A 44 -0.39 -26.91 39.40
C SER A 44 -0.97 -25.50 39.30
N ARG A 45 -0.10 -24.53 39.57
CA ARG A 45 -0.43 -23.13 39.34
C ARG A 45 -0.71 -23.01 37.84
N ALA A 46 -1.99 -22.99 37.49
CA ALA A 46 -2.39 -22.62 36.15
C ALA A 46 -1.66 -21.31 35.80
N PRO A 47 -1.09 -21.18 34.63
CA PRO A 47 -0.41 -19.94 34.23
C PRO A 47 -1.41 -18.81 34.37
N ASP A 48 -1.10 -17.88 35.26
CA ASP A 48 -1.88 -16.66 35.45
C ASP A 48 -1.93 -15.89 34.15
N ARG A 49 -3.01 -16.06 33.37
CA ARG A 49 -3.26 -15.40 32.13
C ARG A 49 -3.54 -13.89 32.27
N SER A 50 -3.61 -13.43 33.52
CA SER A 50 -3.89 -12.03 33.85
C SER A 50 -2.61 -11.18 34.01
N ALA A 51 -1.43 -11.76 33.90
CA ALA A 51 -0.18 -11.01 33.98
C ALA A 51 -0.09 -10.01 32.83
N ALA A 52 -0.37 -8.74 33.08
CA ALA A 52 -0.18 -7.67 32.10
C ALA A 52 1.29 -7.68 31.63
N PRO A 53 1.53 -7.54 30.33
CA PRO A 53 2.88 -7.59 29.77
C PRO A 53 3.77 -6.53 30.44
N PRO A 54 5.07 -6.82 30.64
CA PRO A 54 5.98 -5.92 31.36
C PRO A 54 6.00 -4.56 30.67
N ARG A 55 6.02 -3.50 31.46
CA ARG A 55 5.93 -2.10 30.99
C ARG A 55 6.87 -1.78 29.82
N ARG A 56 8.08 -2.36 29.82
CA ARG A 56 9.08 -2.20 28.74
C ARG A 56 8.63 -2.83 27.43
N LEU A 57 7.93 -3.96 27.46
CA LEU A 57 7.40 -4.61 26.26
C LEU A 57 6.28 -3.75 25.64
N ARG A 58 5.39 -3.21 26.45
CA ARG A 58 4.32 -2.30 26.00
C ARG A 58 4.88 -1.06 25.31
N TRP A 59 5.95 -0.46 25.86
CA TRP A 59 6.62 0.69 25.24
C TRP A 59 7.27 0.35 23.90
N ARG A 60 7.90 -0.81 23.81
CA ARG A 60 8.49 -1.26 22.53
C ARG A 60 7.40 -1.50 21.48
N VAL A 61 6.34 -2.20 21.83
CA VAL A 61 5.18 -2.45 20.95
C VAL A 61 4.55 -1.13 20.52
N ALA A 62 4.29 -0.21 21.46
CA ALA A 62 3.73 1.11 21.16
C ALA A 62 4.61 1.91 20.19
N ARG A 63 5.93 1.87 20.38
CA ARG A 63 6.88 2.55 19.47
C ARG A 63 6.87 1.93 18.07
N TRP A 64 6.87 0.62 17.95
CA TRP A 64 6.78 -0.06 16.65
C TRP A 64 5.43 0.17 15.98
N ALA A 65 4.35 0.18 16.76
CA ALA A 65 3.03 0.53 16.24
C ALA A 65 2.98 1.98 15.73
N LEU A 66 3.60 2.92 16.44
CA LEU A 66 3.71 4.32 16.00
C LEU A 66 4.52 4.44 14.71
N TRP A 67 5.68 3.77 14.62
CA TRP A 67 6.47 3.78 13.39
C TRP A 67 5.75 3.10 12.23
N GLY A 68 5.04 2.00 12.49
CA GLY A 68 4.20 1.34 11.49
C GLY A 68 3.07 2.25 11.00
N LEU A 69 2.38 2.92 11.91
CA LEU A 69 1.35 3.90 11.55
C LEU A 69 1.91 5.05 10.73
N LEU A 70 3.05 5.60 11.14
CA LEU A 70 3.72 6.67 10.41
C LEU A 70 4.13 6.21 9.00
N ALA A 71 4.67 5.01 8.86
CA ALA A 71 5.02 4.45 7.56
C ALA A 71 3.78 4.26 6.66
N VAL A 72 2.66 3.78 7.22
CA VAL A 72 1.39 3.66 6.48
C VAL A 72 0.93 5.04 5.99
N VAL A 73 0.93 6.06 6.85
CA VAL A 73 0.52 7.42 6.46
C VAL A 73 1.44 8.01 5.40
N LEU A 74 2.76 7.84 5.55
CA LEU A 74 3.74 8.36 4.59
C LEU A 74 3.69 7.65 3.23
N LEU A 75 3.35 6.36 3.20
CA LEU A 75 3.27 5.59 1.96
C LEU A 75 1.88 5.66 1.30
N TYR A 76 0.84 5.93 2.08
CA TYR A 76 -0.54 5.95 1.60
C TYR A 76 -0.74 6.87 0.41
N TYR A 77 -0.33 8.12 0.52
CA TYR A 77 -0.48 9.10 -0.57
C TYR A 77 0.37 8.76 -1.79
N PRO A 78 1.70 8.61 -1.71
CA PRO A 78 2.49 8.36 -2.91
C PRO A 78 2.12 7.05 -3.62
N VAL A 79 1.85 5.99 -2.86
CA VAL A 79 1.45 4.71 -3.47
C VAL A 79 0.05 4.82 -4.06
N GLY A 80 -0.90 5.41 -3.34
CA GLY A 80 -2.26 5.61 -3.82
C GLY A 80 -2.31 6.51 -5.05
N MET A 81 -1.56 7.60 -5.07
CA MET A 81 -1.41 8.48 -6.24
C MET A 81 -0.86 7.72 -7.46
N ALA A 82 0.21 6.93 -7.27
CA ALA A 82 0.80 6.14 -8.35
C ALA A 82 -0.16 5.09 -8.93
N LEU A 83 -1.01 4.50 -8.08
CA LEU A 83 -2.01 3.52 -8.50
C LEU A 83 -3.23 4.16 -9.19
N MET A 84 -3.62 5.35 -8.76
CA MET A 84 -4.81 6.04 -9.26
C MET A 84 -4.53 6.95 -10.46
N HIS A 85 -3.28 7.38 -10.66
CA HIS A 85 -2.90 8.26 -11.76
C HIS A 85 -2.91 7.52 -13.09
N ARG A 86 -4.08 7.46 -13.72
CA ARG A 86 -4.29 6.82 -15.03
C ARG A 86 -4.98 7.80 -15.97
N ILE A 87 -4.21 8.42 -16.85
CA ILE A 87 -4.73 9.28 -17.90
C ILE A 87 -4.82 8.45 -19.16
N GLY A 88 -6.03 8.27 -19.69
CA GLY A 88 -6.27 7.54 -20.95
C GLY A 88 -6.15 8.50 -22.13
N ASP A 89 -4.97 8.63 -22.69
CA ASP A 89 -4.68 9.43 -23.90
C ASP A 89 -4.63 8.59 -25.19
N ASP A 90 -5.23 7.40 -25.15
CA ASP A 90 -5.28 6.50 -26.31
C ASP A 90 -6.10 7.14 -27.45
N THR A 91 -5.41 7.57 -28.48
CA THR A 91 -6.00 8.17 -29.68
C THR A 91 -6.58 7.13 -30.64
N GLU A 92 -6.21 5.86 -30.49
CA GLU A 92 -6.70 4.73 -31.31
C GLU A 92 -7.95 4.08 -30.71
N MET A 93 -8.48 4.63 -29.59
CA MET A 93 -9.69 4.13 -28.96
C MET A 93 -10.84 4.10 -29.97
N THR A 94 -11.52 2.96 -30.09
CA THR A 94 -12.68 2.77 -30.93
C THR A 94 -13.86 2.30 -30.11
N ALA A 95 -15.06 2.75 -30.47
CA ALA A 95 -16.30 2.29 -29.84
C ALA A 95 -17.19 1.65 -30.92
N PRO A 96 -17.65 0.39 -30.71
CA PRO A 96 -18.60 -0.21 -31.61
C PRO A 96 -19.93 0.54 -31.56
N ALA A 97 -20.46 0.89 -32.74
CA ALA A 97 -21.77 1.47 -32.88
C ALA A 97 -22.74 0.43 -33.47
N GLU A 98 -23.97 0.41 -32.97
CA GLU A 98 -25.03 -0.42 -33.55
C GLU A 98 -25.35 0.02 -34.99
N LYS A 99 -25.93 -0.87 -35.78
CA LYS A 99 -26.30 -0.56 -37.17
C LYS A 99 -27.28 0.62 -37.19
N GLY A 100 -26.89 1.69 -37.87
CA GLY A 100 -27.70 2.93 -37.98
C GLY A 100 -27.44 3.93 -36.85
N ALA A 101 -26.67 3.60 -35.83
CA ALA A 101 -26.32 4.54 -34.76
C ALA A 101 -25.09 5.38 -35.15
N SER A 102 -24.99 6.57 -34.52
CA SER A 102 -23.86 7.48 -34.73
C SER A 102 -22.61 6.96 -34.03
N ARG A 103 -21.53 6.76 -34.77
CA ARG A 103 -20.21 6.38 -34.23
C ARG A 103 -19.66 7.45 -33.26
N ALA A 104 -19.96 8.71 -33.53
CA ALA A 104 -19.54 9.80 -32.64
C ALA A 104 -20.25 9.75 -31.27
N VAL A 105 -21.55 9.42 -31.27
CA VAL A 105 -22.29 9.24 -30.01
C VAL A 105 -21.80 8.00 -29.25
N ALA A 106 -21.54 6.89 -29.96
CA ALA A 106 -20.97 5.69 -29.36
C ALA A 106 -19.59 5.96 -28.72
N MET A 107 -18.74 6.74 -29.39
CA MET A 107 -17.47 7.15 -28.85
C MET A 107 -17.63 8.06 -27.62
N ALA A 108 -18.53 9.02 -27.66
CA ALA A 108 -18.82 9.90 -26.51
C ALA A 108 -19.27 9.08 -25.29
N ALA A 109 -20.18 8.12 -25.50
CA ALA A 109 -20.62 7.22 -24.45
C ALA A 109 -19.49 6.35 -23.89
N ALA A 110 -18.61 5.83 -24.75
CA ALA A 110 -17.45 5.06 -24.34
C ALA A 110 -16.44 5.88 -23.50
N LEU A 111 -16.22 7.15 -23.88
CA LEU A 111 -15.36 8.06 -23.11
C LEU A 111 -15.95 8.34 -21.72
N ILE A 112 -17.25 8.62 -21.64
CA ILE A 112 -17.93 8.82 -20.34
C ILE A 112 -17.78 7.56 -19.49
N ARG A 113 -18.10 6.40 -20.06
CA ARG A 113 -17.98 5.12 -19.35
C ARG A 113 -16.57 4.89 -18.81
N ARG A 114 -15.57 5.13 -19.64
CA ARG A 114 -14.16 4.99 -19.26
C ARG A 114 -13.83 5.85 -18.04
N GLU A 115 -14.22 7.12 -18.03
CA GLU A 115 -13.85 8.05 -16.97
C GLU A 115 -14.72 7.96 -15.71
N THR A 116 -15.92 7.35 -15.79
CA THR A 116 -16.82 7.30 -14.63
C THR A 116 -17.00 5.90 -14.06
N ILE A 117 -16.78 4.84 -14.87
CA ILE A 117 -17.02 3.45 -14.47
C ILE A 117 -15.70 2.65 -14.44
N ASP A 118 -14.95 2.69 -15.54
CA ASP A 118 -13.71 1.92 -15.67
C ASP A 118 -12.55 2.57 -14.89
N HIS A 119 -12.53 3.89 -14.84
CA HIS A 119 -11.72 4.71 -13.94
C HIS A 119 -12.59 5.32 -12.85
N ALA A 120 -12.06 5.49 -11.66
CA ALA A 120 -12.79 6.22 -10.62
C ALA A 120 -12.88 7.70 -10.98
N TRP A 121 -14.06 8.32 -10.77
CA TRP A 121 -14.23 9.77 -10.90
C TRP A 121 -13.56 10.47 -9.72
N THR A 122 -12.50 11.23 -9.97
CA THR A 122 -11.63 11.79 -8.92
C THR A 122 -11.82 13.29 -8.61
N PRO A 123 -12.48 14.13 -9.46
CA PRO A 123 -12.56 15.58 -9.22
C PRO A 123 -13.18 15.99 -7.88
N ASN A 124 -14.00 15.13 -7.27
CA ASN A 124 -14.69 15.44 -6.00
C ASN A 124 -14.19 14.62 -4.82
N ASP A 125 -13.06 13.96 -4.97
CA ASP A 125 -12.53 13.15 -3.89
C ASP A 125 -12.13 14.01 -2.70
N PRO A 126 -12.58 13.67 -1.47
CA PRO A 126 -12.17 14.37 -0.27
C PRO A 126 -10.68 14.10 0.02
N PHE A 127 -10.09 14.98 0.82
CA PHE A 127 -8.64 14.96 1.16
C PHE A 127 -8.12 13.62 1.73
N ILE A 128 -8.99 12.75 2.22
CA ILE A 128 -8.61 11.42 2.72
C ILE A 128 -8.21 10.45 1.60
N TYR A 129 -8.62 10.74 0.35
CA TYR A 129 -8.25 9.92 -0.80
C TYR A 129 -6.94 10.42 -1.43
N PRO A 130 -6.05 9.52 -1.87
CA PRO A 130 -4.80 9.91 -2.52
C PRO A 130 -5.01 10.72 -3.81
N SER A 131 -6.11 10.49 -4.51
CA SER A 131 -6.53 11.22 -5.71
C SER A 131 -6.73 12.72 -5.50
N TRP A 132 -7.07 13.14 -4.28
CA TRP A 132 -7.22 14.56 -3.93
C TRP A 132 -5.94 15.37 -4.17
N ALA A 133 -4.78 14.75 -4.01
CA ALA A 133 -3.49 15.39 -4.24
C ALA A 133 -3.01 15.34 -5.71
N LEU A 134 -3.82 14.74 -6.62
CA LEU A 134 -3.54 14.69 -8.05
C LEU A 134 -4.16 15.89 -8.75
N ASP A 135 -3.37 16.62 -9.54
CA ASP A 135 -3.86 17.73 -10.34
C ASP A 135 -4.28 17.28 -11.76
N ASN A 136 -3.46 16.46 -12.40
CA ASN A 136 -3.62 16.15 -13.82
C ASN A 136 -4.86 15.28 -14.09
N LEU A 137 -5.08 14.21 -13.31
CA LEU A 137 -6.19 13.28 -13.54
C LEU A 137 -7.57 13.94 -13.33
N PRO A 138 -7.83 14.65 -12.22
CA PRO A 138 -9.10 15.34 -12.04
C PRO A 138 -9.38 16.39 -13.13
N ASN A 139 -8.36 17.19 -13.49
CA ASN A 139 -8.51 18.20 -14.54
C ASN A 139 -8.72 17.58 -15.92
N PHE A 140 -8.09 16.46 -16.21
CA PHE A 140 -8.32 15.69 -17.43
C PHE A 140 -9.77 15.19 -17.51
N GLN A 141 -10.29 14.59 -16.43
CA GLN A 141 -11.66 14.08 -16.36
C GLN A 141 -12.70 15.21 -16.51
N VAL A 142 -12.47 16.34 -15.86
CA VAL A 142 -13.31 17.54 -16.04
C VAL A 142 -13.26 18.02 -17.48
N GLY A 143 -12.07 18.08 -18.08
CA GLY A 143 -11.92 18.48 -19.48
C GLY A 143 -12.65 17.56 -20.46
N VAL A 144 -12.59 16.25 -20.27
CA VAL A 144 -13.35 15.26 -21.05
C VAL A 144 -14.85 15.49 -20.90
N ARG A 145 -15.36 15.64 -19.67
CA ARG A 145 -16.77 15.93 -19.41
C ARG A 145 -17.23 17.20 -20.12
N ASP A 146 -16.48 18.29 -20.01
CA ASP A 146 -16.82 19.58 -20.60
C ASP A 146 -16.82 19.53 -22.12
N ALA A 147 -15.86 18.83 -22.71
CA ALA A 147 -15.83 18.61 -24.16
C ALA A 147 -17.04 17.81 -24.66
N LEU A 148 -17.40 16.74 -23.91
CA LEU A 148 -18.58 15.94 -24.23
C LEU A 148 -19.89 16.69 -24.02
N GLY A 149 -19.96 17.57 -23.02
CA GLY A 149 -21.09 18.44 -22.81
C GLY A 149 -21.32 19.43 -24.00
N ARG A 150 -20.23 20.03 -24.50
CA ARG A 150 -20.27 20.86 -25.72
C ARG A 150 -20.64 20.04 -26.95
N PHE A 151 -20.07 18.85 -27.11
CA PHE A 151 -20.44 17.95 -28.20
C PHE A 151 -21.93 17.61 -28.20
N ALA A 152 -22.54 17.32 -27.05
CA ALA A 152 -23.96 17.02 -26.91
C ALA A 152 -24.82 18.21 -27.29
N ILE A 153 -24.45 19.44 -26.91
CA ILE A 153 -25.15 20.68 -27.30
C ILE A 153 -25.12 20.88 -28.81
N GLU A 154 -23.93 20.75 -29.42
CA GLU A 154 -23.76 20.91 -30.87
C GLU A 154 -24.56 19.85 -31.66
N MET A 155 -24.57 18.62 -31.15
CA MET A 155 -25.35 17.54 -31.76
C MET A 155 -26.86 17.84 -31.70
N ALA A 156 -27.37 18.31 -30.55
CA ALA A 156 -28.76 18.69 -30.40
C ALA A 156 -29.17 19.78 -31.38
N ASP A 157 -28.37 20.84 -31.49
CA ASP A 157 -28.61 21.95 -32.40
C ASP A 157 -28.61 21.51 -33.87
N LYS A 158 -27.61 20.70 -34.27
CA LYS A 158 -27.56 20.17 -35.65
C LYS A 158 -28.73 19.27 -35.99
N ILE A 159 -29.12 18.36 -35.09
CA ILE A 159 -30.26 17.46 -35.32
C ILE A 159 -31.56 18.26 -35.41
N GLY A 160 -31.75 19.22 -34.54
CA GLY A 160 -32.93 20.13 -34.56
C GLY A 160 -33.04 20.87 -35.89
N ARG A 161 -31.96 21.46 -36.37
CA ARG A 161 -31.94 22.17 -37.65
C ARG A 161 -32.17 21.26 -38.87
N THR A 162 -31.60 20.05 -38.85
CA THR A 162 -31.72 19.14 -40.01
C THR A 162 -33.12 18.54 -40.13
N ARG A 163 -33.80 18.30 -39.01
CA ARG A 163 -35.14 17.72 -38.98
C ARG A 163 -36.24 18.75 -39.22
N GLY A 164 -35.92 20.05 -39.23
CA GLY A 164 -36.90 21.12 -39.35
C GLY A 164 -37.96 21.18 -38.25
N SER A 165 -37.73 20.47 -37.15
CA SER A 165 -38.58 20.45 -35.99
C SER A 165 -37.85 21.07 -34.79
N SER A 166 -38.57 21.89 -34.03
CA SER A 166 -38.05 22.50 -32.80
C SER A 166 -37.97 21.50 -31.62
N VAL A 167 -38.37 20.24 -31.84
CA VAL A 167 -38.37 19.23 -30.78
C VAL A 167 -37.01 18.56 -30.75
N VAL A 168 -36.26 18.84 -29.70
CA VAL A 168 -35.00 18.20 -29.39
C VAL A 168 -35.28 16.76 -28.95
N ASP A 169 -34.42 15.84 -29.33
CA ASP A 169 -34.45 14.49 -28.84
C ASP A 169 -34.28 14.49 -27.31
N LYS A 170 -35.21 13.88 -26.59
CA LYS A 170 -35.26 13.91 -25.14
C LYS A 170 -34.05 13.28 -24.49
N ASP A 171 -33.52 12.19 -25.04
CA ASP A 171 -32.35 11.50 -24.50
C ASP A 171 -31.12 12.38 -24.64
N LEU A 172 -31.05 13.15 -25.74
CA LEU A 172 -29.94 14.07 -25.97
C LEU A 172 -30.04 15.32 -25.06
N GLU A 173 -31.27 15.80 -24.79
CA GLU A 173 -31.54 16.89 -23.83
C GLU A 173 -31.15 16.46 -22.41
N ASP A 174 -31.51 15.25 -21.99
CA ASP A 174 -31.13 14.67 -20.70
C ASP A 174 -29.60 14.49 -20.59
N ALA A 175 -28.95 14.05 -21.64
CA ALA A 175 -27.49 13.94 -21.70
C ALA A 175 -26.79 15.29 -21.55
N MET A 176 -27.26 16.32 -22.27
CA MET A 176 -26.75 17.69 -22.13
C MET A 176 -26.93 18.22 -20.70
N GLY A 177 -28.10 17.98 -20.10
CA GLY A 177 -28.38 18.38 -18.71
C GLY A 177 -27.40 17.76 -17.74
N LYS A 178 -27.19 16.43 -17.81
CA LYS A 178 -26.30 15.69 -16.93
C LYS A 178 -24.83 16.08 -17.09
N LEU A 179 -24.36 16.30 -18.33
CA LEU A 179 -22.98 16.69 -18.61
C LEU A 179 -22.65 18.14 -18.22
N ARG A 180 -23.64 19.01 -18.17
CA ARG A 180 -23.48 20.42 -17.71
C ARG A 180 -23.50 20.58 -16.20
N TYR A 181 -24.04 19.59 -15.50
CA TYR A 181 -24.07 19.69 -14.04
C TYR A 181 -22.64 19.64 -13.51
N SER A 182 -22.20 20.77 -12.97
CA SER A 182 -20.97 20.78 -12.16
C SER A 182 -21.32 20.18 -10.81
N PRO A 183 -20.61 19.16 -10.38
CA PRO A 183 -20.80 18.58 -9.05
C PRO A 183 -20.38 19.57 -7.99
#